data_c097be5323067078bfd2f16b30f4fa55
#
_entry.id   c097be5323067078bfd2f16b30f4fa55
#
_cell.length_a   1.000
_cell.length_b   1.000
_cell.length_c   1.000
_cell.angle_alpha   90.00
_cell.angle_beta   90.00
_cell.angle_gamma   90.00
#
_symmetry.space_group_name_H-M   'P 1'
#
loop_
_entity.id
_entity.type
_entity.pdbx_description
1 polymer ?
#
loop_
_entity_poly.entity_id
_entity_poly.type
_entity_poly.pdbx_seq_one_letter_code
_entity_poly.pdbx_strand_id
1 'polypeptide(L)'
;GKGLAMRAAGLGASVIVTEIDATRGLEAKMDGFQVMTGTEAFKEADFICSVTGNINVIDKHHFKIMKDGAIISNAGHFNVEINIDALRKMATKTKKIRTDIEEFTVGKKKVCLLSDGRLVNLSAAEGHPSSVMDMSFANQALCAEYMVKNYKKLQNKVYDVPINIDNKVAEIKLKSMNVKIDKLTKEQDEYLNSWESGT
;
A
#
# COMPACT_ATOMS: atom_id res chain seq x y z
N GLY A 1 1.81 1.99 -1.49
CA GLY A 1 2.33 3.37 -1.61
C GLY A 1 1.85 4.07 -2.88
N LYS A 2 2.24 3.56 -4.05
CA LYS A 2 1.92 4.21 -5.35
C LYS A 2 0.43 4.51 -5.54
N GLY A 3 -0.45 3.54 -5.31
CA GLY A 3 -1.90 3.72 -5.42
C GLY A 3 -2.46 4.76 -4.44
N LEU A 4 -1.94 4.82 -3.21
CA LEU A 4 -2.30 5.85 -2.23
C LEU A 4 -1.87 7.24 -2.70
N ALA A 5 -0.63 7.38 -3.17
CA ALA A 5 -0.09 8.63 -3.68
C ALA A 5 -0.93 9.18 -4.85
N MET A 6 -1.24 8.32 -5.83
CA MET A 6 -2.08 8.67 -6.98
C MET A 6 -3.51 9.10 -6.55
N ARG A 7 -4.11 8.40 -5.61
CA ARG A 7 -5.46 8.75 -5.11
C ARG A 7 -5.47 10.06 -4.34
N ALA A 8 -4.47 10.30 -3.50
CA ALA A 8 -4.34 11.57 -2.77
C ALA A 8 -4.14 12.73 -3.74
N ALA A 9 -3.27 12.60 -4.74
CA ALA A 9 -3.07 13.61 -5.79
C ALA A 9 -4.36 13.85 -6.58
N GLY A 10 -5.09 12.79 -6.95
CA GLY A 10 -6.39 12.89 -7.62
C GLY A 10 -7.48 13.62 -6.82
N LEU A 11 -7.34 13.65 -5.50
CA LEU A 11 -8.19 14.43 -4.58
C LEU A 11 -7.66 15.85 -4.33
N GLY A 12 -6.59 16.26 -5.00
CA GLY A 12 -6.03 17.61 -4.92
C GLY A 12 -4.93 17.78 -3.86
N ALA A 13 -4.42 16.70 -3.27
CA ALA A 13 -3.31 16.80 -2.32
C ALA A 13 -1.98 17.07 -3.03
N SER A 14 -1.12 17.88 -2.40
CA SER A 14 0.31 17.95 -2.75
C SER A 14 1.01 16.76 -2.11
N VAL A 15 1.41 15.78 -2.93
CA VAL A 15 1.96 14.51 -2.45
C VAL A 15 3.47 14.52 -2.41
N ILE A 16 4.01 14.15 -1.26
CA ILE A 16 5.44 13.90 -1.04
C ILE A 16 5.62 12.39 -0.82
N VAL A 17 6.55 11.80 -1.53
CA VAL A 17 6.95 10.39 -1.38
C VAL A 17 8.31 10.33 -0.69
N THR A 18 8.42 9.47 0.32
CA THR A 18 9.70 9.12 0.93
C THR A 18 9.99 7.66 0.61
N GLU A 19 11.18 7.36 0.13
CA GLU A 19 11.55 6.02 -0.32
C GLU A 19 13.03 5.74 -0.05
N ILE A 20 13.39 4.49 0.16
CA ILE A 20 14.77 4.03 0.36
C ILE A 20 15.33 3.30 -0.87
N ASP A 21 14.46 2.75 -1.69
CA ASP A 21 14.83 2.11 -2.95
C ASP A 21 14.97 3.18 -4.05
N ALA A 22 16.16 3.25 -4.66
CA ALA A 22 16.46 4.27 -5.65
C ALA A 22 15.58 4.18 -6.90
N THR A 23 15.26 2.96 -7.35
CA THR A 23 14.41 2.73 -8.52
C THR A 23 12.98 3.21 -8.24
N ARG A 24 12.43 2.83 -7.10
CA ARG A 24 11.08 3.27 -6.69
C ARG A 24 11.00 4.77 -6.42
N GLY A 25 12.06 5.34 -5.84
CA GLY A 25 12.17 6.80 -5.67
C GLY A 25 12.21 7.53 -7.01
N LEU A 26 12.94 6.99 -8.01
CA LEU A 26 12.96 7.52 -9.37
C LEU A 26 11.59 7.39 -10.05
N GLU A 27 10.94 6.24 -9.94
CA GLU A 27 9.57 6.04 -10.46
C GLU A 27 8.60 7.07 -9.88
N ALA A 28 8.62 7.29 -8.56
CA ALA A 28 7.77 8.28 -7.92
C ALA A 28 8.05 9.70 -8.44
N LYS A 29 9.32 10.03 -8.69
CA LYS A 29 9.71 11.32 -9.27
C LYS A 29 9.22 11.48 -10.71
N MET A 30 9.32 10.42 -11.51
CA MET A 30 8.83 10.38 -12.90
C MET A 30 7.29 10.40 -12.99
N ASP A 31 6.61 9.85 -11.99
CA ASP A 31 5.15 9.97 -11.83
C ASP A 31 4.69 11.38 -11.43
N GLY A 32 5.62 12.34 -11.23
CA GLY A 32 5.35 13.75 -10.95
C GLY A 32 5.28 14.11 -9.47
N PHE A 33 5.57 13.18 -8.56
CA PHE A 33 5.56 13.45 -7.12
C PHE A 33 6.83 14.20 -6.67
N GLN A 34 6.71 14.90 -5.55
CA GLN A 34 7.89 15.35 -4.82
C GLN A 34 8.51 14.14 -4.10
N VAL A 35 9.84 14.00 -4.20
CA VAL A 35 10.58 12.94 -3.50
C VAL A 35 11.65 13.59 -2.65
N MET A 36 11.65 13.29 -1.36
CA MET A 36 12.61 13.84 -0.40
C MET A 36 12.79 12.89 0.79
N THR A 37 13.73 13.22 1.66
CA THR A 37 13.95 12.46 2.91
C THR A 37 12.76 12.58 3.86
N GLY A 38 12.56 11.59 4.73
CA GLY A 38 11.53 11.65 5.77
C GLY A 38 11.70 12.87 6.67
N THR A 39 12.94 13.22 7.03
CA THR A 39 13.22 14.39 7.87
C THR A 39 12.78 15.71 7.23
N GLU A 40 12.84 15.84 5.92
CA GLU A 40 12.33 17.01 5.19
C GLU A 40 10.80 16.93 5.08
N ALA A 41 10.27 15.82 4.61
CA ALA A 41 8.85 15.61 4.42
C ALA A 41 8.02 15.84 5.68
N PHE A 42 8.46 15.34 6.83
CA PHE A 42 7.72 15.48 8.09
C PHE A 42 7.63 16.93 8.62
N LYS A 43 8.48 17.85 8.15
CA LYS A 43 8.35 19.28 8.46
C LYS A 43 7.25 19.97 7.65
N GLU A 44 6.88 19.42 6.49
CA GLU A 44 5.95 20.02 5.54
C GLU A 44 4.59 19.33 5.51
N ALA A 45 4.55 18.04 5.88
CA ALA A 45 3.35 17.23 5.76
C ALA A 45 2.27 17.61 6.81
N ASP A 46 1.04 17.72 6.34
CA ASP A 46 -0.15 17.85 7.19
C ASP A 46 -0.74 16.48 7.52
N PHE A 47 -0.65 15.54 6.56
CA PHE A 47 -1.09 14.15 6.70
C PHE A 47 0.03 13.20 6.31
N ILE A 48 0.32 12.24 7.16
CA ILE A 48 1.42 11.28 7.00
C ILE A 48 0.84 9.87 7.05
N CYS A 49 1.12 9.07 6.02
CA CYS A 49 0.68 7.68 5.97
C CYS A 49 1.88 6.76 5.71
N SER A 50 2.21 5.91 6.66
CA SER A 50 3.23 4.88 6.47
C SER A 50 2.67 3.67 5.73
N VAL A 51 3.44 3.12 4.78
CA VAL A 51 3.03 2.04 3.87
C VAL A 51 4.21 1.10 3.54
N THR A 52 5.14 0.93 4.46
CA THR A 52 6.44 0.30 4.17
C THR A 52 6.52 -1.17 4.54
N GLY A 53 5.68 -1.63 5.47
CA GLY A 53 5.78 -2.97 6.06
C GLY A 53 6.99 -3.14 6.98
N ASN A 54 7.68 -2.04 7.36
CA ASN A 54 8.86 -2.06 8.21
C ASN A 54 8.53 -1.57 9.64
N ILE A 55 9.50 -1.52 10.50
CA ILE A 55 9.34 -1.13 11.90
C ILE A 55 9.91 0.27 12.17
N ASN A 56 9.24 1.06 13.04
CA ASN A 56 9.70 2.37 13.53
C ASN A 56 10.06 3.36 12.41
N VAL A 57 9.33 3.31 11.30
CA VAL A 57 9.50 4.26 10.18
C VAL A 57 9.20 5.68 10.62
N ILE A 58 8.21 5.82 11.49
CA ILE A 58 7.90 7.08 12.18
C ILE A 58 8.32 6.94 13.65
N ASP A 59 9.36 7.68 14.05
CA ASP A 59 10.00 7.56 15.36
C ASP A 59 10.18 8.92 16.05
N LYS A 60 10.77 8.93 17.22
CA LYS A 60 10.97 10.05 18.17
C LYS A 60 11.39 11.36 17.52
N HIS A 61 12.37 11.33 16.63
CA HIS A 61 12.88 12.53 15.98
C HIS A 61 11.85 13.16 15.03
N HIS A 62 11.02 12.32 14.39
CA HIS A 62 9.94 12.76 13.49
C HIS A 62 8.84 13.51 14.26
N PHE A 63 8.38 12.99 15.41
CA PHE A 63 7.36 13.65 16.23
C PHE A 63 7.76 15.06 16.67
N LYS A 64 9.06 15.31 16.86
CA LYS A 64 9.58 16.65 17.26
C LYS A 64 9.49 17.67 16.13
N ILE A 65 9.62 17.24 14.88
CA ILE A 65 9.73 18.12 13.72
C ILE A 65 8.42 18.29 12.95
N MET A 66 7.43 17.40 13.15
CA MET A 66 6.11 17.51 12.53
C MET A 66 5.46 18.86 12.77
N LYS A 67 4.56 19.25 11.87
CA LYS A 67 3.70 20.43 12.06
C LYS A 67 2.79 20.25 13.27
N ASP A 68 2.36 21.37 13.84
CA ASP A 68 1.23 21.37 14.79
C ASP A 68 -0.05 20.95 14.05
N GLY A 69 -0.78 20.02 14.64
CA GLY A 69 -1.98 19.45 14.03
C GLY A 69 -1.73 18.35 13.00
N ALA A 70 -0.50 17.91 12.79
CA ALA A 70 -0.18 16.83 11.86
C ALA A 70 -0.96 15.55 12.20
N ILE A 71 -1.47 14.88 11.18
CA ILE A 71 -2.21 13.61 11.29
C ILE A 71 -1.33 12.48 10.79
N ILE A 72 -1.15 11.45 11.62
CA ILE A 72 -0.39 10.24 11.27
C ILE A 72 -1.28 9.01 11.22
N SER A 73 -1.05 8.18 10.23
CA SER A 73 -1.75 6.92 10.02
C SER A 73 -0.81 5.85 9.51
N ASN A 74 -1.22 4.60 9.68
CA ASN A 74 -0.53 3.43 9.15
C ASN A 74 -1.45 2.68 8.17
N ALA A 75 -0.95 2.39 6.99
CA ALA A 75 -1.56 1.48 6.03
C ALA A 75 -0.71 0.23 5.78
N GLY A 76 0.29 -0.02 6.63
CA GLY A 76 0.99 -1.29 6.73
C GLY A 76 0.20 -2.31 7.55
N HIS A 77 0.57 -3.58 7.42
CA HIS A 77 -0.21 -4.67 8.00
C HIS A 77 -0.24 -4.68 9.55
N PHE A 78 0.89 -4.38 10.18
CA PHE A 78 1.04 -4.36 11.63
C PHE A 78 1.23 -2.92 12.14
N ASN A 79 0.83 -2.67 13.38
CA ASN A 79 0.97 -1.36 14.06
C ASN A 79 2.41 -1.07 14.53
N VAL A 80 3.42 -1.54 13.84
CA VAL A 80 4.85 -1.39 14.19
C VAL A 80 5.56 -0.30 13.40
N GLU A 81 4.96 0.22 12.33
CA GLU A 81 5.58 1.26 11.51
C GLU A 81 5.70 2.60 12.24
N ILE A 82 4.79 2.87 13.17
CA ILE A 82 4.80 4.05 14.03
C ILE A 82 5.24 3.63 15.43
N ASN A 83 6.28 4.26 15.96
CA ASN A 83 6.74 4.03 17.33
C ASN A 83 5.78 4.67 18.35
N ILE A 84 4.64 4.02 18.58
CA ILE A 84 3.56 4.50 19.45
C ILE A 84 4.05 4.64 20.90
N ASP A 85 4.86 3.69 21.37
CA ASP A 85 5.41 3.74 22.73
C ASP A 85 6.29 4.99 22.95
N ALA A 86 7.08 5.35 21.93
CA ALA A 86 7.86 6.56 21.97
C ALA A 86 6.96 7.80 21.95
N LEU A 87 5.92 7.83 21.12
CA LEU A 87 4.95 8.92 21.05
C LEU A 87 4.26 9.11 22.42
N ARG A 88 3.78 8.02 23.02
CA ARG A 88 3.15 8.04 24.35
C ARG A 88 4.10 8.55 25.46
N LYS A 89 5.36 8.11 25.43
CA LYS A 89 6.38 8.57 26.41
C LYS A 89 6.75 10.04 26.23
N MET A 90 6.69 10.58 25.02
CA MET A 90 7.01 11.98 24.72
C MET A 90 5.83 12.93 24.95
N ALA A 91 4.62 12.40 24.94
CA ALA A 91 3.42 13.21 25.11
C ALA A 91 3.26 13.69 26.56
N THR A 92 3.04 14.99 26.73
CA THR A 92 2.69 15.59 28.03
C THR A 92 1.19 15.50 28.32
N LYS A 93 0.38 15.34 27.28
CA LYS A 93 -1.08 15.20 27.37
C LYS A 93 -1.56 14.36 26.20
N THR A 94 -2.57 13.52 26.47
CA THR A 94 -3.28 12.72 25.47
C THR A 94 -4.78 12.98 25.59
N LYS A 95 -5.46 13.10 24.46
CA LYS A 95 -6.90 13.34 24.39
C LYS A 95 -7.52 12.54 23.28
N LYS A 96 -8.52 11.73 23.58
CA LYS A 96 -9.35 11.08 22.56
C LYS A 96 -10.29 12.12 21.93
N ILE A 97 -10.12 12.38 20.63
CA ILE A 97 -10.92 13.36 19.89
C ILE A 97 -12.18 12.72 19.30
N ARG A 98 -12.02 11.50 18.73
CA ARG A 98 -13.09 10.66 18.19
C ARG A 98 -12.75 9.19 18.46
N THR A 99 -13.62 8.27 18.06
CA THR A 99 -13.45 6.82 18.29
C THR A 99 -12.07 6.34 17.83
N ASP A 100 -11.62 6.76 16.65
CA ASP A 100 -10.38 6.30 16.03
C ASP A 100 -9.32 7.41 15.90
N ILE A 101 -9.43 8.50 16.70
CA ILE A 101 -8.49 9.62 16.66
C ILE A 101 -8.07 9.99 18.08
N GLU A 102 -6.77 9.86 18.33
CA GLU A 102 -6.13 10.27 19.58
C GLU A 102 -5.14 11.41 19.32
N GLU A 103 -5.26 12.52 20.05
CA GLU A 103 -4.38 13.68 20.00
C GLU A 103 -3.32 13.56 21.09
N PHE A 104 -2.07 13.73 20.71
CA PHE A 104 -0.89 13.73 21.59
C PHE A 104 -0.25 15.11 21.59
N THR A 105 -0.04 15.70 22.76
CA THR A 105 0.71 16.94 22.90
C THR A 105 2.20 16.61 23.08
N VAL A 106 3.03 16.95 22.09
CA VAL A 106 4.48 16.74 22.10
C VAL A 106 5.18 18.11 22.11
N GLY A 107 5.72 18.48 23.25
CA GLY A 107 6.22 19.84 23.46
C GLY A 107 5.10 20.89 23.37
N LYS A 108 5.18 21.78 22.38
CA LYS A 108 4.14 22.80 22.12
C LYS A 108 3.18 22.41 20.97
N LYS A 109 3.38 21.26 20.35
CA LYS A 109 2.64 20.80 19.15
C LYS A 109 1.67 19.69 19.50
N LYS A 110 0.65 19.56 18.70
CA LYS A 110 -0.32 18.47 18.73
C LYS A 110 -0.14 17.59 17.51
N VAL A 111 -0.16 16.29 17.72
CA VAL A 111 -0.11 15.28 16.65
C VAL A 111 -1.27 14.34 16.85
N CYS A 112 -2.02 14.07 15.79
CA CYS A 112 -3.16 13.16 15.81
C CYS A 112 -2.76 11.80 15.26
N LEU A 113 -3.00 10.73 16.03
CA LEU A 113 -2.80 9.35 15.60
C LEU A 113 -4.15 8.73 15.23
N LEU A 114 -4.23 8.15 14.05
CA LEU A 114 -5.41 7.39 13.62
C LEU A 114 -5.31 5.92 14.05
N SER A 115 -6.43 5.39 14.55
CA SER A 115 -6.66 3.95 14.81
C SER A 115 -5.57 3.27 15.64
N ASP A 116 -4.98 3.95 16.62
CA ASP A 116 -3.87 3.42 17.43
C ASP A 116 -2.70 2.89 16.57
N GLY A 117 -2.46 3.47 15.39
CA GLY A 117 -1.43 3.03 14.44
C GLY A 117 -1.72 1.70 13.75
N ARG A 118 -2.89 1.12 13.94
CA ARG A 118 -3.33 -0.09 13.22
C ARG A 118 -3.61 0.23 11.75
N LEU A 119 -3.73 -0.81 10.93
CA LEU A 119 -4.08 -0.70 9.51
C LEU A 119 -5.37 0.10 9.33
N VAL A 120 -5.23 1.36 8.91
CA VAL A 120 -6.29 2.39 8.97
C VAL A 120 -7.53 2.04 8.15
N ASN A 121 -7.34 1.41 6.98
CA ASN A 121 -8.47 1.05 6.11
C ASN A 121 -9.36 -0.06 6.68
N LEU A 122 -8.86 -0.88 7.59
CA LEU A 122 -9.65 -1.91 8.27
C LEU A 122 -10.18 -1.44 9.62
N SER A 123 -9.46 -0.56 10.31
CA SER A 123 -9.80 -0.15 11.68
C SER A 123 -10.66 1.12 11.75
N ALA A 124 -10.56 2.01 10.76
CA ALA A 124 -11.28 3.28 10.73
C ALA A 124 -12.00 3.57 9.40
N ALA A 125 -12.05 2.58 8.49
CA ALA A 125 -12.74 2.68 7.21
C ALA A 125 -13.43 1.35 6.87
N GLU A 126 -14.04 1.26 5.69
CA GLU A 126 -14.86 0.12 5.27
C GLU A 126 -14.04 -1.09 4.78
N GLY A 127 -12.72 -0.98 4.73
CA GLY A 127 -11.84 -2.03 4.23
C GLY A 127 -11.82 -2.13 2.69
N HIS A 128 -11.60 -3.35 2.19
CA HIS A 128 -11.55 -3.59 0.75
C HIS A 128 -12.95 -3.82 0.18
N PRO A 129 -13.26 -3.26 -0.99
CA PRO A 129 -14.52 -3.55 -1.68
C PRO A 129 -14.66 -5.05 -1.97
N SER A 130 -15.88 -5.58 -1.87
CA SER A 130 -16.18 -6.99 -2.17
C SER A 130 -15.73 -7.40 -3.58
N SER A 131 -15.83 -6.47 -4.54
CA SER A 131 -15.39 -6.71 -5.94
C SER A 131 -13.88 -6.93 -6.08
N VAL A 132 -13.08 -6.43 -5.15
CA VAL A 132 -11.62 -6.67 -5.08
C VAL A 132 -11.34 -7.98 -4.35
N MET A 133 -12.01 -8.21 -3.22
CA MET A 133 -11.82 -9.43 -2.43
C MET A 133 -12.28 -10.69 -3.15
N ASP A 134 -13.28 -10.58 -4.02
CA ASP A 134 -13.74 -11.65 -4.91
C ASP A 134 -12.59 -12.27 -5.72
N MET A 135 -11.76 -11.44 -6.35
CA MET A 135 -10.59 -11.92 -7.11
C MET A 135 -9.55 -12.59 -6.19
N SER A 136 -9.31 -12.04 -5.00
CA SER A 136 -8.39 -12.62 -4.03
C SER A 136 -8.86 -14.01 -3.57
N PHE A 137 -10.12 -14.15 -3.23
CA PHE A 137 -10.68 -15.43 -2.80
C PHE A 137 -10.78 -16.46 -3.93
N ALA A 138 -11.09 -16.02 -5.16
CA ALA A 138 -11.08 -16.89 -6.32
C ALA A 138 -9.66 -17.45 -6.58
N ASN A 139 -8.64 -16.59 -6.48
CA ASN A 139 -7.25 -17.01 -6.63
C ASN A 139 -6.84 -18.01 -5.54
N GLN A 140 -7.18 -17.73 -4.26
CA GLN A 140 -6.93 -18.65 -3.16
C GLN A 140 -7.60 -20.01 -3.36
N ALA A 141 -8.86 -20.04 -3.78
CA ALA A 141 -9.60 -21.29 -4.04
C ALA A 141 -8.97 -22.12 -5.17
N LEU A 142 -8.61 -21.49 -6.29
CA LEU A 142 -7.96 -22.15 -7.41
C LEU A 142 -6.53 -22.61 -7.07
N CYS A 143 -5.80 -21.85 -6.27
CA CYS A 143 -4.49 -22.27 -5.76
C CYS A 143 -4.63 -23.48 -4.83
N ALA A 144 -5.62 -23.52 -3.96
CA ALA A 144 -5.87 -24.68 -3.10
C ALA A 144 -6.19 -25.93 -3.94
N GLU A 145 -7.04 -25.79 -4.97
CA GLU A 145 -7.32 -26.86 -5.92
C GLU A 145 -6.05 -27.33 -6.64
N TYR A 146 -5.20 -26.38 -7.09
CA TYR A 146 -3.93 -26.69 -7.73
C TYR A 146 -2.99 -27.48 -6.80
N MET A 147 -2.88 -27.07 -5.55
CA MET A 147 -2.07 -27.75 -4.54
C MET A 147 -2.55 -29.19 -4.33
N VAL A 148 -3.86 -29.40 -4.17
CA VAL A 148 -4.44 -30.75 -4.02
C VAL A 148 -4.18 -31.63 -5.23
N LYS A 149 -4.28 -31.10 -6.44
CA LYS A 149 -4.04 -31.85 -7.68
C LYS A 149 -2.56 -32.17 -7.93
N ASN A 150 -1.66 -31.34 -7.41
CA ASN A 150 -0.24 -31.43 -7.74
C ASN A 150 0.67 -31.76 -6.54
N TYR A 151 0.14 -32.04 -5.34
CA TYR A 151 0.91 -32.19 -4.11
C TYR A 151 2.08 -33.21 -4.23
N LYS A 152 1.92 -34.28 -5.00
CA LYS A 152 2.96 -35.29 -5.22
C LYS A 152 4.18 -34.78 -6.01
N LYS A 153 3.99 -33.68 -6.76
CA LYS A 153 5.03 -33.06 -7.61
C LYS A 153 5.65 -31.83 -6.95
N LEU A 154 5.02 -31.31 -5.91
CA LEU A 154 5.45 -30.09 -5.22
C LEU A 154 6.40 -30.44 -4.09
N GLN A 155 7.41 -29.61 -3.91
CA GLN A 155 8.37 -29.66 -2.82
C GLN A 155 7.99 -28.67 -1.72
N ASN A 156 8.59 -28.78 -0.54
CA ASN A 156 8.41 -27.85 0.57
C ASN A 156 9.15 -26.53 0.29
N LYS A 157 8.56 -25.70 -0.59
CA LYS A 157 9.07 -24.36 -0.94
C LYS A 157 7.92 -23.44 -1.31
N VAL A 158 8.20 -22.14 -1.37
CA VAL A 158 7.27 -21.15 -1.93
C VAL A 158 7.26 -21.27 -3.46
N TYR A 159 6.08 -21.23 -4.04
CA TYR A 159 5.85 -21.23 -5.47
C TYR A 159 5.08 -19.97 -5.86
N ASP A 160 5.42 -19.43 -7.01
CA ASP A 160 4.58 -18.41 -7.62
C ASP A 160 3.23 -19.01 -8.05
N VAL A 161 2.20 -18.19 -8.02
CA VAL A 161 0.89 -18.59 -8.55
C VAL A 161 1.03 -18.87 -10.04
N PRO A 162 0.59 -20.05 -10.52
CA PRO A 162 0.65 -20.34 -11.95
C PRO A 162 -0.12 -19.29 -12.76
N ILE A 163 0.52 -18.74 -13.79
CA ILE A 163 -0.03 -17.65 -14.61
C ILE A 163 -1.41 -17.97 -15.21
N ASN A 164 -1.67 -19.24 -15.51
CA ASN A 164 -2.97 -19.68 -16.01
C ASN A 164 -4.09 -19.55 -14.96
N ILE A 165 -3.78 -19.60 -13.67
CA ILE A 165 -4.75 -19.35 -12.60
C ILE A 165 -5.06 -17.86 -12.54
N ASP A 166 -4.05 -16.99 -12.53
CA ASP A 166 -4.25 -15.55 -12.54
C ASP A 166 -5.05 -15.08 -13.76
N ASN A 167 -4.69 -15.57 -14.95
CA ASN A 167 -5.41 -15.25 -16.17
C ASN A 167 -6.87 -15.70 -16.10
N LYS A 168 -7.13 -16.92 -15.60
CA LYS A 168 -8.50 -17.43 -15.45
C LYS A 168 -9.34 -16.58 -14.50
N VAL A 169 -8.78 -16.14 -13.37
CA VAL A 169 -9.47 -15.23 -12.42
C VAL A 169 -9.79 -13.90 -13.11
N ALA A 170 -8.82 -13.33 -13.82
CA ALA A 170 -9.00 -12.06 -14.54
C ALA A 170 -10.08 -12.18 -15.65
N GLU A 171 -10.07 -13.25 -16.45
CA GLU A 171 -11.07 -13.50 -17.49
C GLU A 171 -12.48 -13.63 -16.91
N ILE A 172 -12.64 -14.39 -15.83
CA ILE A 172 -13.94 -14.57 -15.16
C ILE A 172 -14.41 -13.22 -14.63
N LYS A 173 -13.51 -12.43 -14.04
CA LYS A 173 -13.84 -11.11 -13.52
C LYS A 173 -14.26 -10.14 -14.62
N LEU A 174 -13.51 -10.04 -15.70
CA LEU A 174 -13.86 -9.21 -16.85
C LEU A 174 -15.23 -9.60 -17.41
N LYS A 175 -15.49 -10.91 -17.56
CA LYS A 175 -16.80 -11.41 -18.00
C LYS A 175 -17.93 -11.01 -17.07
N SER A 176 -17.73 -11.08 -15.75
CA SER A 176 -18.74 -10.68 -14.75
C SER A 176 -19.04 -9.18 -14.79
N MET A 177 -18.10 -8.37 -15.26
CA MET A 177 -18.22 -6.93 -15.45
C MET A 177 -18.71 -6.53 -16.84
N ASN A 178 -19.04 -7.50 -17.72
CA ASN A 178 -19.38 -7.30 -19.13
C ASN A 178 -18.28 -6.55 -19.92
N VAL A 179 -17.03 -6.70 -19.52
CA VAL A 179 -15.88 -6.13 -20.22
C VAL A 179 -15.35 -7.14 -21.23
N LYS A 180 -15.17 -6.70 -22.47
CA LYS A 180 -14.54 -7.48 -23.54
C LYS A 180 -13.18 -6.88 -23.84
N ILE A 181 -12.19 -7.71 -24.09
CA ILE A 181 -10.85 -7.33 -24.53
C ILE A 181 -10.54 -7.97 -25.87
N ASP A 182 -9.61 -7.38 -26.61
CA ASP A 182 -9.14 -7.93 -27.88
C ASP A 182 -8.36 -9.22 -27.69
N LYS A 183 -8.23 -9.96 -28.78
CA LYS A 183 -7.38 -11.15 -28.87
C LYS A 183 -6.37 -10.94 -29.99
N LEU A 184 -5.18 -11.45 -29.80
CA LEU A 184 -4.17 -11.45 -30.84
C LEU A 184 -4.67 -12.23 -32.06
N THR A 185 -4.38 -11.71 -33.25
CA THR A 185 -4.46 -12.52 -34.45
C THR A 185 -3.32 -13.54 -34.47
N LYS A 186 -3.44 -14.56 -35.28
CA LYS A 186 -2.38 -15.56 -35.42
C LYS A 186 -1.05 -14.92 -35.84
N GLU A 187 -1.07 -13.97 -36.76
CA GLU A 187 0.10 -13.23 -37.21
C GLU A 187 0.75 -12.42 -36.08
N GLN A 188 -0.06 -11.75 -35.24
CA GLN A 188 0.43 -11.01 -34.09
C GLN A 188 1.06 -11.92 -33.02
N ASP A 189 0.47 -13.09 -32.79
CA ASP A 189 0.99 -14.07 -31.84
C ASP A 189 2.31 -14.68 -32.35
N GLU A 190 2.40 -15.02 -33.64
CA GLU A 190 3.61 -15.50 -34.30
C GLU A 190 4.73 -14.43 -34.23
N TYR A 191 4.42 -13.17 -34.48
CA TYR A 191 5.38 -12.06 -34.40
C TYR A 191 5.94 -11.89 -32.98
N LEU A 192 5.09 -11.88 -31.98
CA LEU A 192 5.51 -11.72 -30.57
C LEU A 192 6.37 -12.88 -30.06
N ASN A 193 6.22 -14.08 -30.64
CA ASN A 193 6.97 -15.26 -30.25
C ASN A 193 8.16 -15.53 -31.16
N SER A 194 8.41 -14.70 -32.17
CA SER A 194 9.58 -14.79 -33.05
C SER A 194 10.63 -13.75 -32.68
N TRP A 195 11.90 -14.08 -32.89
CA TRP A 195 13.03 -13.16 -32.71
C TRP A 195 13.56 -12.62 -34.06
N GLU A 196 13.02 -13.15 -35.19
CA GLU A 196 13.53 -12.87 -36.55
C GLU A 196 13.09 -11.50 -37.09
N SER A 197 12.06 -10.92 -36.52
CA SER A 197 11.49 -9.63 -36.95
C SER A 197 11.23 -8.75 -35.75
N GLY A 198 12.17 -7.94 -35.39
CA GLY A 198 12.09 -6.93 -34.35
C GLY A 198 13.28 -5.99 -34.40
N THR A 199 13.06 -4.72 -34.12
CA THR A 199 14.13 -3.74 -33.92
C THR A 199 14.61 -3.77 -32.50
#